data_ef28466be4e5de9ea18563fff5d27750
#
_entry.id   ef28466be4e5de9ea18563fff5d27750
#
_cell.length_a   1.000
_cell.length_b   1.000
_cell.length_c   1.000
_cell.angle_alpha   90.00
_cell.angle_beta   90.00
_cell.angle_gamma   90.00
#
_symmetry.space_group_name_H-M   'P 1'
#
loop_
_entity.id
_entity.type
_entity.pdbx_description
1 polymer ?
#
loop_
_entity_poly.entity_id
_entity_poly.type
_entity_poly.pdbx_seq_one_letter_code
_entity_poly.pdbx_strand_id
1 'polypeptide(L)'
;MKVESLVFAIDDVLYDTSQQLSASRMSAVRAMKSAGLPIDVETAYRKLEEIANERGPDDTRHFDTLLERLGLKWNPEVIAAGVVAYRATSPIYLAPFPDTVPTLLKLRDTEYKLGAASKGRAVKQWQKLIQLGLEHMFHVVTISEETGSEALTVNTLSKTLERLGGVKPERAAFVGSDLAREIAIANAAGMISLRIKTGTNRTSSPRTADEKPAYEISKLSDMFNILRAGV
;
A
#
# COMPACT_ATOMS: atom_id res chain seq x y z
N MET A 1 0.04 28.00 6.59
CA MET A 1 -1.41 27.64 6.63
C MET A 1 -1.62 26.55 7.66
N LYS A 2 -2.77 26.52 8.37
CA LYS A 2 -3.02 25.46 9.36
C LYS A 2 -3.64 24.25 8.64
N VAL A 3 -2.96 23.10 8.68
CA VAL A 3 -3.52 21.81 8.22
C VAL A 3 -4.68 21.41 9.13
N GLU A 4 -5.77 20.94 8.55
CA GLU A 4 -6.98 20.48 9.26
C GLU A 4 -7.19 18.97 9.15
N SER A 5 -6.71 18.37 8.05
CA SER A 5 -6.85 16.94 7.82
C SER A 5 -5.58 16.31 7.29
N LEU A 6 -5.42 15.03 7.64
CA LEU A 6 -4.33 14.18 7.20
C LEU A 6 -4.93 12.95 6.53
N VAL A 7 -4.59 12.72 5.27
CA VAL A 7 -5.05 11.57 4.49
C VAL A 7 -3.85 10.66 4.21
N PHE A 8 -3.98 9.38 4.51
CA PHE A 8 -2.91 8.40 4.40
C PHE A 8 -3.22 7.40 3.29
N ALA A 9 -2.24 7.08 2.46
CA ALA A 9 -2.26 5.83 1.72
C ALA A 9 -2.12 4.65 2.71
N ILE A 10 -2.50 3.46 2.28
CA ILE A 10 -2.44 2.26 3.14
C ILE A 10 -1.14 1.51 2.89
N ASP A 11 -0.91 1.10 1.64
CA ASP A 11 0.23 0.29 1.22
C ASP A 11 1.52 1.10 1.30
N ASP A 12 2.57 0.53 1.87
CA ASP A 12 3.90 1.14 2.08
C ASP A 12 3.90 2.44 2.93
N VAL A 13 2.76 2.82 3.51
CA VAL A 13 2.62 3.96 4.42
C VAL A 13 2.33 3.50 5.85
N LEU A 14 1.39 2.55 6.01
CA LEU A 14 0.99 2.05 7.32
C LEU A 14 1.71 0.74 7.70
N TYR A 15 2.19 -0.01 6.71
CA TYR A 15 2.88 -1.28 6.84
C TYR A 15 3.80 -1.52 5.64
N ASP A 16 4.71 -2.49 5.73
CA ASP A 16 5.64 -2.85 4.65
C ASP A 16 4.99 -3.88 3.69
N THR A 17 4.44 -3.38 2.59
CA THR A 17 3.84 -4.21 1.54
C THR A 17 4.87 -5.11 0.86
N SER A 18 6.10 -4.62 0.66
CA SER A 18 7.13 -5.38 -0.04
C SER A 18 7.61 -6.57 0.81
N GLN A 19 7.77 -6.40 2.11
CA GLN A 19 8.12 -7.47 3.04
C GLN A 19 7.00 -8.53 3.08
N GLN A 20 5.75 -8.11 3.21
CA GLN A 20 4.60 -9.02 3.24
C GLN A 20 4.50 -9.86 1.97
N LEU A 21 4.60 -9.24 0.79
CA LEU A 21 4.47 -9.93 -0.49
C LEU A 21 5.64 -10.86 -0.75
N SER A 22 6.88 -10.42 -0.52
CA SER A 22 8.08 -11.25 -0.75
C SER A 22 8.11 -12.46 0.16
N ALA A 23 7.81 -12.31 1.45
CA ALA A 23 7.73 -13.42 2.39
C ALA A 23 6.64 -14.44 1.99
N SER A 24 5.46 -13.95 1.57
CA SER A 24 4.34 -14.81 1.15
C SER A 24 4.68 -15.59 -0.13
N ARG A 25 5.30 -14.96 -1.11
CA ARG A 25 5.72 -15.59 -2.37
C ARG A 25 6.84 -16.61 -2.13
N MET A 26 7.81 -16.28 -1.29
CA MET A 26 8.88 -17.21 -0.92
C MET A 26 8.33 -18.46 -0.22
N SER A 27 7.40 -18.28 0.70
CA SER A 27 6.72 -19.40 1.37
C SER A 27 5.94 -20.26 0.39
N ALA A 28 5.22 -19.63 -0.55
CA ALA A 28 4.48 -20.34 -1.58
C ALA A 28 5.39 -21.20 -2.46
N VAL A 29 6.50 -20.63 -2.96
CA VAL A 29 7.44 -21.37 -3.81
C VAL A 29 8.08 -22.54 -3.07
N ARG A 30 8.43 -22.38 -1.78
CA ARG A 30 8.94 -23.48 -0.95
C ARG A 30 7.92 -24.60 -0.80
N ALA A 31 6.65 -24.26 -0.58
CA ALA A 31 5.57 -25.26 -0.51
C ALA A 31 5.35 -25.96 -1.87
N MET A 32 5.37 -25.21 -2.97
CA MET A 32 5.31 -25.78 -4.33
C MET A 32 6.48 -26.75 -4.58
N LYS A 33 7.70 -26.38 -4.14
CA LYS A 33 8.87 -27.27 -4.23
C LYS A 33 8.67 -28.56 -3.45
N SER A 34 8.15 -28.48 -2.24
CA SER A 34 7.84 -29.65 -1.42
C SER A 34 6.74 -30.54 -2.03
N ALA A 35 5.82 -29.94 -2.79
CA ALA A 35 4.76 -30.64 -3.53
C ALA A 35 5.20 -31.16 -4.91
N GLY A 36 6.50 -31.11 -5.23
CA GLY A 36 7.06 -31.70 -6.45
C GLY A 36 7.34 -30.75 -7.60
N LEU A 37 7.40 -29.43 -7.38
CA LEU A 37 7.90 -28.50 -8.41
C LEU A 37 9.37 -28.88 -8.77
N PRO A 38 9.68 -29.22 -10.04
CA PRO A 38 11.01 -29.76 -10.41
C PRO A 38 12.09 -28.68 -10.62
N ILE A 39 11.83 -27.46 -10.17
CA ILE A 39 12.72 -26.29 -10.27
C ILE A 39 13.21 -25.92 -8.87
N ASP A 40 14.41 -25.35 -8.75
CA ASP A 40 14.91 -24.84 -7.48
C ASP A 40 14.12 -23.60 -7.02
N VAL A 41 14.13 -23.38 -5.69
CA VAL A 41 13.33 -22.33 -5.04
C VAL A 41 13.71 -20.94 -5.54
N GLU A 42 15.00 -20.66 -5.72
CA GLU A 42 15.46 -19.33 -6.10
C GLU A 42 15.04 -18.95 -7.53
N THR A 43 15.19 -19.89 -8.47
CA THR A 43 14.75 -19.70 -9.85
C THR A 43 13.24 -19.54 -9.95
N ALA A 44 12.48 -20.37 -9.24
CA ALA A 44 11.02 -20.27 -9.22
C ALA A 44 10.54 -18.97 -8.56
N TYR A 45 11.16 -18.54 -7.46
CA TYR A 45 10.85 -17.28 -6.78
C TYR A 45 11.10 -16.07 -7.68
N ARG A 46 12.27 -15.98 -8.29
CA ARG A 46 12.60 -14.89 -9.22
C ARG A 46 11.59 -14.80 -10.38
N LYS A 47 11.22 -15.96 -10.94
CA LYS A 47 10.23 -16.00 -12.01
C LYS A 47 8.83 -15.57 -11.54
N LEU A 48 8.45 -15.94 -10.30
CA LEU A 48 7.20 -15.51 -9.69
C LEU A 48 7.18 -13.99 -9.44
N GLU A 49 8.30 -13.40 -9.02
CA GLU A 49 8.42 -11.93 -8.86
C GLU A 49 8.25 -11.20 -10.20
N GLU A 50 8.86 -11.69 -11.29
CA GLU A 50 8.66 -11.15 -12.63
C GLU A 50 7.17 -11.17 -13.01
N ILE A 51 6.50 -12.32 -12.85
CA ILE A 51 5.07 -12.49 -13.14
C ILE A 51 4.21 -11.53 -12.32
N ALA A 52 4.48 -11.41 -11.02
CA ALA A 52 3.72 -10.56 -10.14
C ALA A 52 3.88 -9.06 -10.47
N ASN A 53 5.07 -8.65 -10.90
CA ASN A 53 5.32 -7.27 -11.34
C ASN A 53 4.60 -6.95 -12.67
N GLU A 54 4.50 -7.91 -13.58
CA GLU A 54 3.81 -7.73 -14.86
C GLU A 54 2.28 -7.75 -14.72
N ARG A 55 1.74 -8.69 -13.94
CA ARG A 55 0.30 -8.96 -13.86
C ARG A 55 -0.40 -8.18 -12.74
N GLY A 56 0.38 -7.59 -11.84
CA GLY A 56 -0.11 -6.88 -10.67
C GLY A 56 -0.52 -7.81 -9.51
N PRO A 57 -0.69 -7.24 -8.30
CA PRO A 57 -0.92 -8.03 -7.08
C PRO A 57 -2.30 -8.66 -6.99
N ASP A 58 -3.24 -8.24 -7.81
CA ASP A 58 -4.63 -8.70 -7.79
C ASP A 58 -4.92 -9.89 -8.72
N ASP A 59 -3.95 -10.27 -9.57
CA ASP A 59 -4.10 -11.45 -10.44
C ASP A 59 -4.13 -12.73 -9.58
N THR A 60 -5.10 -13.59 -9.86
CA THR A 60 -5.31 -14.85 -9.16
C THR A 60 -4.56 -16.03 -9.76
N ARG A 61 -3.89 -15.84 -10.91
CA ARG A 61 -3.26 -16.89 -11.71
C ARG A 61 -1.73 -16.86 -11.67
N HIS A 62 -1.12 -16.22 -10.67
CA HIS A 62 0.34 -16.15 -10.59
C HIS A 62 1.02 -17.52 -10.58
N PHE A 63 0.49 -18.49 -9.85
CA PHE A 63 1.09 -19.84 -9.76
C PHE A 63 0.82 -20.68 -11.00
N ASP A 64 -0.34 -20.54 -11.64
CA ASP A 64 -0.61 -21.16 -12.95
C ASP A 64 0.37 -20.64 -14.00
N THR A 65 0.50 -19.31 -14.08
CA THR A 65 1.43 -18.64 -15.00
C THR A 65 2.88 -19.01 -14.71
N LEU A 66 3.24 -19.25 -13.44
CA LEU A 66 4.58 -19.73 -13.09
C LEU A 66 4.87 -21.08 -13.75
N LEU A 67 3.97 -22.06 -13.63
CA LEU A 67 4.15 -23.36 -14.27
C LEU A 67 4.21 -23.22 -15.79
N GLU A 68 3.32 -22.42 -16.40
CA GLU A 68 3.30 -22.15 -17.84
C GLU A 68 4.65 -21.57 -18.33
N ARG A 69 5.20 -20.57 -17.66
CA ARG A 69 6.48 -19.92 -18.02
C ARG A 69 7.71 -20.79 -17.77
N LEU A 70 7.59 -21.77 -16.89
CA LEU A 70 8.64 -22.78 -16.66
C LEU A 70 8.54 -23.94 -17.64
N GLY A 71 7.58 -23.94 -18.58
CA GLY A 71 7.37 -25.02 -19.54
C GLY A 71 6.86 -26.32 -18.89
N LEU A 72 6.24 -26.23 -17.71
CA LEU A 72 5.76 -27.36 -16.95
C LEU A 72 4.27 -27.60 -17.23
N LYS A 73 3.87 -28.89 -17.12
CA LYS A 73 2.45 -29.24 -17.19
C LYS A 73 1.71 -28.66 -15.98
N TRP A 74 0.46 -28.23 -16.22
CA TRP A 74 -0.43 -27.80 -15.16
C TRP A 74 -0.55 -28.90 -14.09
N ASN A 75 -0.33 -28.52 -12.84
CA ASN A 75 -0.36 -29.45 -11.71
C ASN A 75 -1.13 -28.79 -10.54
N PRO A 76 -2.39 -29.21 -10.29
CA PRO A 76 -3.23 -28.60 -9.27
C PRO A 76 -2.72 -28.80 -7.85
N GLU A 77 -2.00 -29.89 -7.56
CA GLU A 77 -1.42 -30.13 -6.23
C GLU A 77 -0.31 -29.12 -5.92
N VAL A 78 0.60 -28.90 -6.86
CA VAL A 78 1.69 -27.93 -6.73
C VAL A 78 1.12 -26.51 -6.61
N ILE A 79 0.11 -26.15 -7.42
CA ILE A 79 -0.53 -24.84 -7.34
C ILE A 79 -1.24 -24.65 -5.99
N ALA A 80 -2.01 -25.64 -5.54
CA ALA A 80 -2.73 -25.60 -4.28
C ALA A 80 -1.79 -25.43 -3.09
N ALA A 81 -0.65 -26.13 -3.08
CA ALA A 81 0.38 -25.97 -2.05
C ALA A 81 0.89 -24.52 -1.99
N GLY A 82 1.16 -23.90 -3.13
CA GLY A 82 1.54 -22.51 -3.23
C GLY A 82 0.47 -21.55 -2.69
N VAL A 83 -0.78 -21.74 -3.11
CA VAL A 83 -1.92 -20.92 -2.65
C VAL A 83 -2.11 -21.00 -1.14
N VAL A 84 -2.09 -22.20 -0.58
CA VAL A 84 -2.26 -22.42 0.87
C VAL A 84 -1.13 -21.74 1.65
N ALA A 85 0.12 -21.96 1.27
CA ALA A 85 1.27 -21.35 1.96
C ALA A 85 1.28 -19.82 1.84
N TYR A 86 0.95 -19.27 0.67
CA TYR A 86 0.82 -17.83 0.47
C TYR A 86 -0.22 -17.22 1.42
N ARG A 87 -1.42 -17.81 1.46
CA ARG A 87 -2.53 -17.34 2.31
C ARG A 87 -2.23 -17.46 3.80
N ALA A 88 -1.53 -18.50 4.21
CA ALA A 88 -1.13 -18.68 5.60
C ALA A 88 -0.05 -17.70 6.04
N THR A 89 0.88 -17.34 5.12
CA THR A 89 2.01 -16.46 5.42
C THR A 89 1.62 -14.98 5.38
N SER A 90 0.75 -14.59 4.45
CA SER A 90 0.40 -13.19 4.20
C SER A 90 -0.08 -12.44 5.45
N PRO A 91 -0.97 -12.98 6.31
CA PRO A 91 -1.39 -12.30 7.54
C PRO A 91 -0.28 -12.15 8.57
N ILE A 92 0.70 -13.06 8.60
CA ILE A 92 1.81 -13.05 9.58
C ILE A 92 2.71 -11.81 9.37
N TYR A 93 2.91 -11.43 8.10
CA TYR A 93 3.75 -10.28 7.74
C TYR A 93 2.94 -9.01 7.51
N LEU A 94 1.62 -9.04 7.71
CA LEU A 94 0.77 -7.87 7.68
C LEU A 94 0.72 -7.24 9.08
N ALA A 95 1.76 -6.49 9.42
CA ALA A 95 1.88 -5.78 10.68
C ALA A 95 2.18 -4.29 10.42
N PRO A 96 1.58 -3.35 11.19
CA PRO A 96 1.87 -1.95 11.01
C PRO A 96 3.34 -1.64 11.34
N PHE A 97 3.90 -0.60 10.71
CA PHE A 97 5.20 -0.10 11.14
C PHE A 97 5.19 0.25 12.64
N PRO A 98 6.33 0.14 13.34
CA PRO A 98 6.37 0.33 14.81
C PRO A 98 5.82 1.67 15.28
N ASP A 99 5.92 2.72 14.48
CA ASP A 99 5.44 4.06 14.82
C ASP A 99 4.06 4.39 14.26
N THR A 100 3.42 3.51 13.48
CA THR A 100 2.11 3.75 12.86
C THR A 100 1.03 3.96 13.92
N VAL A 101 0.82 2.98 14.79
CA VAL A 101 -0.24 3.05 15.80
C VAL A 101 -0.03 4.22 16.77
N PRO A 102 1.18 4.40 17.38
CA PRO A 102 1.43 5.54 18.26
C PRO A 102 1.22 6.90 17.58
N THR A 103 1.60 7.03 16.30
CA THR A 103 1.41 8.27 15.54
C THR A 103 -0.06 8.55 15.29
N LEU A 104 -0.83 7.56 14.80
CA LEU A 104 -2.27 7.72 14.55
C LEU A 104 -3.05 8.05 15.82
N LEU A 105 -2.77 7.38 16.95
CA LEU A 105 -3.39 7.67 18.24
C LEU A 105 -3.10 9.12 18.66
N LYS A 106 -1.85 9.55 18.60
CA LYS A 106 -1.47 10.91 18.96
C LYS A 106 -2.13 11.96 18.04
N LEU A 107 -2.31 11.66 16.76
CA LEU A 107 -3.03 12.54 15.84
C LEU A 107 -4.53 12.60 16.16
N ARG A 108 -5.13 11.49 16.59
CA ARG A 108 -6.55 11.44 17.02
C ARG A 108 -6.82 12.24 18.28
N ASP A 109 -5.84 12.33 19.17
CA ASP A 109 -5.92 13.16 20.38
C ASP A 109 -5.84 14.68 20.09
N THR A 110 -5.65 15.03 18.82
CA THR A 110 -5.64 16.40 18.33
C THR A 110 -6.91 16.72 17.53
N GLU A 111 -7.03 17.94 17.03
CA GLU A 111 -8.17 18.37 16.20
C GLU A 111 -8.07 17.90 14.73
N TYR A 112 -7.03 17.13 14.33
CA TYR A 112 -6.90 16.68 12.96
C TYR A 112 -7.96 15.64 12.60
N LYS A 113 -8.57 15.81 11.41
CA LYS A 113 -9.42 14.80 10.81
C LYS A 113 -8.53 13.81 10.04
N LEU A 114 -8.61 12.53 10.37
CA LEU A 114 -7.81 11.49 9.74
C LEU A 114 -8.63 10.76 8.69
N GLY A 115 -8.10 10.67 7.47
CA GLY A 115 -8.64 9.88 6.39
C GLY A 115 -7.63 8.82 5.93
N ALA A 116 -8.13 7.74 5.32
CA ALA A 116 -7.34 6.84 4.50
C ALA A 116 -7.88 6.86 3.08
N ALA A 117 -6.98 6.93 2.09
CA ALA A 117 -7.34 6.85 0.68
C ALA A 117 -6.36 5.91 -0.05
N SER A 118 -6.88 4.86 -0.70
CA SER A 118 -6.04 3.84 -1.31
C SER A 118 -6.61 3.38 -2.64
N LYS A 119 -5.72 2.88 -3.51
CA LYS A 119 -6.09 2.22 -4.76
C LYS A 119 -6.55 0.78 -4.51
N GLY A 120 -7.29 0.21 -5.47
CA GLY A 120 -7.60 -1.21 -5.56
C GLY A 120 -9.00 -1.56 -5.08
N ARG A 121 -9.20 -2.84 -4.79
CA ARG A 121 -10.51 -3.39 -4.41
C ARG A 121 -10.86 -3.05 -2.97
N ALA A 122 -12.05 -2.49 -2.76
CA ALA A 122 -12.51 -2.02 -1.44
C ALA A 122 -12.46 -3.12 -0.38
N VAL A 123 -13.00 -4.30 -0.68
CA VAL A 123 -12.98 -5.43 0.26
C VAL A 123 -11.56 -5.83 0.66
N LYS A 124 -10.60 -5.85 -0.28
CA LYS A 124 -9.20 -6.19 0.03
C LYS A 124 -8.54 -5.13 0.92
N GLN A 125 -8.78 -3.85 0.67
CA GLN A 125 -8.20 -2.78 1.47
C GLN A 125 -8.80 -2.74 2.88
N TRP A 126 -10.10 -2.98 3.02
CA TRP A 126 -10.74 -3.13 4.33
C TRP A 126 -10.21 -4.35 5.10
N GLN A 127 -10.02 -5.50 4.44
CA GLN A 127 -9.38 -6.66 5.07
C GLN A 127 -8.00 -6.34 5.63
N LYS A 128 -7.17 -5.57 4.92
CA LYS A 128 -5.87 -5.11 5.42
C LYS A 128 -6.02 -4.23 6.66
N LEU A 129 -6.88 -3.20 6.62
CA LEU A 129 -7.11 -2.32 7.76
C LEU A 129 -7.56 -3.07 9.00
N ILE A 130 -8.49 -4.04 8.85
CA ILE A 130 -8.97 -4.90 9.94
C ILE A 130 -7.84 -5.77 10.49
N GLN A 131 -7.07 -6.43 9.63
CA GLN A 131 -5.95 -7.28 10.05
C GLN A 131 -4.82 -6.47 10.70
N LEU A 132 -4.61 -5.23 10.29
CA LEU A 132 -3.66 -4.29 10.91
C LEU A 132 -4.18 -3.73 12.24
N GLY A 133 -5.48 -3.91 12.58
CA GLY A 133 -6.13 -3.27 13.73
C GLY A 133 -6.27 -1.75 13.58
N LEU A 134 -6.38 -1.26 12.34
CA LEU A 134 -6.40 0.17 12.02
C LEU A 134 -7.77 0.67 11.50
N GLU A 135 -8.78 -0.19 11.40
CA GLU A 135 -10.10 0.13 10.83
C GLU A 135 -10.81 1.27 11.58
N HIS A 136 -10.55 1.44 12.87
CA HIS A 136 -11.14 2.49 13.69
C HIS A 136 -10.23 3.72 13.89
N MET A 137 -9.07 3.75 13.26
CA MET A 137 -8.12 4.87 13.39
C MET A 137 -8.52 6.07 12.52
N PHE A 138 -9.29 5.85 11.47
CA PHE A 138 -9.65 6.88 10.49
C PHE A 138 -11.12 7.29 10.65
N HIS A 139 -11.40 8.59 10.48
CA HIS A 139 -12.76 9.12 10.41
C HIS A 139 -13.44 8.76 9.10
N VAL A 140 -12.64 8.63 8.02
CA VAL A 140 -13.10 8.29 6.66
C VAL A 140 -12.08 7.37 6.01
N VAL A 141 -12.57 6.33 5.35
CA VAL A 141 -11.80 5.50 4.42
C VAL A 141 -12.46 5.59 3.05
N THR A 142 -11.68 5.85 2.01
CA THR A 142 -12.17 5.90 0.62
C THR A 142 -11.23 5.07 -0.25
N ILE A 143 -11.78 4.06 -0.89
CA ILE A 143 -11.02 3.19 -1.80
C ILE A 143 -11.39 3.54 -3.24
N SER A 144 -10.42 3.50 -4.15
CA SER A 144 -10.61 3.93 -5.54
C SER A 144 -11.75 3.19 -6.26
N GLU A 145 -11.96 1.91 -5.98
CA GLU A 145 -13.11 1.13 -6.50
C GLU A 145 -14.45 1.81 -6.17
N GLU A 146 -14.60 2.39 -4.97
CA GLU A 146 -15.83 3.12 -4.56
C GLU A 146 -16.04 4.41 -5.34
N THR A 147 -15.02 4.88 -6.05
CA THR A 147 -15.04 6.08 -6.90
C THR A 147 -14.99 5.76 -8.39
N GLY A 148 -15.15 4.47 -8.73
CA GLY A 148 -15.20 3.97 -10.11
C GLY A 148 -13.82 3.89 -10.80
N SER A 149 -12.74 3.73 -10.03
CA SER A 149 -11.38 3.64 -10.57
C SER A 149 -10.59 2.49 -9.93
N GLU A 150 -9.69 1.87 -10.70
CA GLU A 150 -8.71 0.90 -10.17
C GLU A 150 -7.49 1.59 -9.54
N ALA A 151 -7.21 2.83 -9.95
CA ALA A 151 -6.09 3.64 -9.45
C ALA A 151 -6.57 4.73 -8.50
N LEU A 152 -5.70 5.19 -7.61
CA LEU A 152 -5.92 6.41 -6.85
C LEU A 152 -6.03 7.59 -7.83
N THR A 153 -7.03 8.43 -7.66
CA THR A 153 -7.31 9.57 -8.53
C THR A 153 -7.57 10.84 -7.71
N VAL A 154 -7.52 11.99 -8.37
CA VAL A 154 -7.94 13.25 -7.77
C VAL A 154 -9.39 13.16 -7.25
N ASN A 155 -10.28 12.47 -7.99
CA ASN A 155 -11.66 12.25 -7.56
C ASN A 155 -11.74 11.46 -6.23
N THR A 156 -10.89 10.44 -6.06
CA THR A 156 -10.82 9.66 -4.80
C THR A 156 -10.41 10.56 -3.63
N LEU A 157 -9.39 11.42 -3.81
CA LEU A 157 -8.95 12.34 -2.78
C LEU A 157 -10.00 13.42 -2.49
N SER A 158 -10.63 13.99 -3.53
CA SER A 158 -11.71 14.98 -3.37
C SER A 158 -12.89 14.43 -2.59
N LYS A 159 -13.32 13.20 -2.90
CA LYS A 159 -14.38 12.52 -2.13
C LYS A 159 -13.97 12.23 -0.68
N THR A 160 -12.70 11.93 -0.45
CA THR A 160 -12.19 11.76 0.93
C THR A 160 -12.31 13.07 1.70
N LEU A 161 -11.91 14.19 1.11
CA LEU A 161 -11.98 15.51 1.74
C LEU A 161 -13.43 15.96 1.96
N GLU A 162 -14.33 15.69 1.01
CA GLU A 162 -15.76 15.94 1.15
C GLU A 162 -16.34 15.19 2.36
N ARG A 163 -16.07 13.87 2.46
CA ARG A 163 -16.51 13.01 3.56
C ARG A 163 -15.89 13.41 4.91
N LEU A 164 -14.71 14.04 4.92
CA LEU A 164 -14.08 14.64 6.11
C LEU A 164 -14.71 15.99 6.50
N GLY A 165 -15.83 16.38 5.87
CA GLY A 165 -16.57 17.60 6.16
C GLY A 165 -16.20 18.77 5.27
N GLY A 166 -15.83 18.51 4.01
CA GLY A 166 -15.56 19.53 3.00
C GLY A 166 -14.26 20.29 3.24
N VAL A 167 -13.23 19.61 3.73
CA VAL A 167 -11.92 20.24 3.97
C VAL A 167 -11.33 20.69 2.62
N LYS A 168 -10.83 21.93 2.57
CA LYS A 168 -10.18 22.44 1.38
C LYS A 168 -8.85 21.75 1.12
N PRO A 169 -8.50 21.40 -0.14
CA PRO A 169 -7.26 20.67 -0.45
C PRO A 169 -5.99 21.32 0.12
N GLU A 170 -5.88 22.64 0.06
CA GLU A 170 -4.74 23.40 0.58
C GLU A 170 -4.61 23.37 2.13
N ARG A 171 -5.63 22.88 2.82
CA ARG A 171 -5.64 22.65 4.27
C ARG A 171 -5.58 21.17 4.64
N ALA A 172 -5.30 20.32 3.66
CA ALA A 172 -5.18 18.89 3.80
C ALA A 172 -3.78 18.42 3.39
N ALA A 173 -3.18 17.53 4.18
CA ALA A 173 -1.96 16.86 3.80
C ALA A 173 -2.24 15.41 3.41
N PHE A 174 -1.58 14.94 2.36
CA PHE A 174 -1.61 13.54 1.92
C PHE A 174 -0.27 12.88 2.18
N VAL A 175 -0.27 11.73 2.84
CA VAL A 175 0.92 10.92 3.11
C VAL A 175 0.92 9.70 2.19
N GLY A 176 1.91 9.62 1.31
CA GLY A 176 2.09 8.55 0.34
C GLY A 176 3.54 8.13 0.20
N SER A 177 3.80 7.00 -0.44
CA SER A 177 5.13 6.46 -0.71
C SER A 177 5.52 6.52 -2.19
N ASP A 178 4.55 6.35 -3.09
CA ASP A 178 4.74 6.28 -4.55
C ASP A 178 4.67 7.68 -5.18
N LEU A 179 5.79 8.11 -5.78
CA LEU A 179 5.90 9.45 -6.38
C LEU A 179 4.92 9.66 -7.53
N ALA A 180 4.83 8.69 -8.45
CA ALA A 180 4.02 8.82 -9.66
C ALA A 180 2.52 8.58 -9.42
N ARG A 181 2.17 7.68 -8.49
CA ARG A 181 0.80 7.19 -8.32
C ARG A 181 0.08 7.78 -7.11
N GLU A 182 0.81 8.43 -6.20
CA GLU A 182 0.26 8.96 -4.95
C GLU A 182 0.63 10.43 -4.77
N ILE A 183 1.93 10.77 -4.81
CA ILE A 183 2.40 12.14 -4.61
C ILE A 183 1.95 13.05 -5.77
N ALA A 184 2.11 12.61 -7.02
CA ALA A 184 1.65 13.37 -8.18
C ALA A 184 0.13 13.62 -8.14
N ILE A 185 -0.66 12.64 -7.70
CA ILE A 185 -2.12 12.77 -7.57
C ILE A 185 -2.48 13.74 -6.43
N ALA A 186 -1.78 13.68 -5.30
CA ALA A 186 -1.96 14.63 -4.20
C ALA A 186 -1.64 16.07 -4.62
N ASN A 187 -0.53 16.26 -5.36
CA ASN A 187 -0.17 17.57 -5.92
C ASN A 187 -1.23 18.08 -6.92
N ALA A 188 -1.69 17.22 -7.82
CA ALA A 188 -2.77 17.55 -8.77
C ALA A 188 -4.11 17.87 -8.07
N ALA A 189 -4.36 17.29 -6.89
CA ALA A 189 -5.52 17.59 -6.06
C ALA A 189 -5.35 18.91 -5.25
N GLY A 190 -4.19 19.56 -5.30
CA GLY A 190 -3.89 20.77 -4.54
C GLY A 190 -3.64 20.52 -3.04
N MET A 191 -3.34 19.29 -2.65
CA MET A 191 -3.03 18.91 -1.27
C MET A 191 -1.54 19.10 -0.97
N ILE A 192 -1.20 19.23 0.32
CA ILE A 192 0.18 19.25 0.77
C ILE A 192 0.69 17.80 0.77
N SER A 193 1.64 17.49 -0.12
CA SER A 193 2.14 16.12 -0.25
C SER A 193 3.31 15.83 0.68
N LEU A 194 3.18 14.78 1.50
CA LEU A 194 4.24 14.22 2.34
C LEU A 194 4.61 12.85 1.81
N ARG A 195 5.85 12.71 1.34
CA ARG A 195 6.37 11.41 0.92
C ARG A 195 7.03 10.70 2.09
N ILE A 196 6.58 9.49 2.41
CA ILE A 196 7.31 8.59 3.30
C ILE A 196 8.22 7.67 2.47
N LYS A 197 9.49 7.55 2.88
CA LYS A 197 10.52 6.73 2.19
C LYS A 197 10.50 5.29 2.71
N THR A 198 9.53 4.51 2.28
CA THR A 198 9.31 3.11 2.68
C THR A 198 9.05 2.22 1.46
N GLY A 199 9.04 0.89 1.69
CA GLY A 199 8.74 -0.08 0.65
C GLY A 199 9.67 -0.06 -0.55
N THR A 200 9.16 -0.49 -1.70
CA THR A 200 9.91 -0.56 -2.96
C THR A 200 10.30 0.80 -3.52
N ASN A 201 9.57 1.86 -3.15
CA ASN A 201 9.80 3.23 -3.64
C ASN A 201 10.79 4.03 -2.80
N ARG A 202 11.40 3.41 -1.77
CA ARG A 202 12.27 4.10 -0.80
C ARG A 202 13.39 4.93 -1.44
N THR A 203 13.99 4.44 -2.50
CA THR A 203 15.13 5.06 -3.19
C THR A 203 14.75 5.80 -4.47
N SER A 204 13.47 5.81 -4.86
CA SER A 204 13.00 6.49 -6.06
C SER A 204 13.21 8.00 -5.95
N SER A 205 13.46 8.65 -7.09
CA SER A 205 13.55 10.12 -7.20
C SER A 205 12.46 10.65 -8.12
N PRO A 206 11.95 11.87 -7.90
CA PRO A 206 10.99 12.50 -8.79
C PRO A 206 11.55 12.60 -10.22
N ARG A 207 10.74 12.22 -11.21
CA ARG A 207 11.06 12.31 -12.65
C ARG A 207 10.45 13.54 -13.31
N THR A 208 9.38 14.05 -12.72
CA THR A 208 8.64 15.22 -13.18
C THR A 208 8.44 16.23 -12.05
N ALA A 209 8.03 17.45 -12.37
CA ALA A 209 7.68 18.45 -11.35
C ALA A 209 6.49 17.99 -10.48
N ASP A 210 5.52 17.29 -11.08
CA ASP A 210 4.33 16.82 -10.39
C ASP A 210 4.63 15.73 -9.35
N GLU A 211 5.70 14.95 -9.55
CA GLU A 211 6.16 13.93 -8.61
C GLU A 211 6.95 14.50 -7.42
N LYS A 212 7.24 15.81 -7.41
CA LYS A 212 8.03 16.43 -6.34
C LYS A 212 7.17 16.63 -5.09
N PRO A 213 7.48 15.95 -3.96
CA PRO A 213 6.72 16.13 -2.72
C PRO A 213 7.01 17.49 -2.09
N ALA A 214 6.06 18.04 -1.35
CA ALA A 214 6.28 19.22 -0.52
C ALA A 214 7.25 18.91 0.64
N TYR A 215 7.13 17.71 1.21
CA TYR A 215 8.00 17.25 2.31
C TYR A 215 8.34 15.76 2.15
N GLU A 216 9.51 15.36 2.66
CA GLU A 216 9.91 13.96 2.77
C GLU A 216 10.12 13.57 4.23
N ILE A 217 9.66 12.38 4.60
CA ILE A 217 9.79 11.78 5.93
C ILE A 217 10.32 10.35 5.81
N SER A 218 11.01 9.87 6.85
CA SER A 218 11.52 8.49 6.92
C SER A 218 10.61 7.57 7.73
N LYS A 219 9.83 8.11 8.64
CA LYS A 219 8.83 7.43 9.45
C LYS A 219 7.64 8.36 9.71
N LEU A 220 6.48 7.81 10.03
CA LEU A 220 5.25 8.59 10.20
C LEU A 220 5.38 9.66 11.30
N SER A 221 6.06 9.35 12.38
CA SER A 221 6.25 10.28 13.50
C SER A 221 7.04 11.54 13.13
N ASP A 222 7.80 11.55 12.02
CA ASP A 222 8.53 12.74 11.57
C ASP A 222 7.58 13.87 11.14
N MET A 223 6.33 13.55 10.76
CA MET A 223 5.31 14.54 10.39
C MET A 223 5.00 15.55 11.50
N PHE A 224 5.18 15.18 12.77
CA PHE A 224 4.95 16.12 13.87
C PHE A 224 5.88 17.34 13.82
N ASN A 225 7.10 17.20 13.30
CA ASN A 225 8.02 18.31 13.13
C ASN A 225 7.52 19.27 12.03
N ILE A 226 6.97 18.73 10.96
CA ILE A 226 6.39 19.49 9.85
C ILE A 226 5.14 20.23 10.31
N LEU A 227 4.23 19.52 10.99
CA LEU A 227 2.97 20.11 11.48
C LEU A 227 3.19 21.23 12.53
N ARG A 228 4.23 21.12 13.38
CA ARG A 228 4.60 22.15 14.36
C ARG A 228 5.23 23.39 13.72
N ALA A 229 5.96 23.22 12.64
CA ALA A 229 6.59 24.33 11.94
C ALA A 229 5.58 25.22 11.18
N GLY A 230 4.31 24.84 11.14
CA GLY A 230 3.25 25.58 10.48
C GLY A 230 3.33 25.44 8.96
N VAL A 231 2.85 24.35 8.44
CA VAL A 231 2.68 24.14 6.98
C VAL A 231 1.66 25.12 6.40
#